data_1fa62d63379f63e8a11ac54c589f4679
#
_entry.id   1fa62d63379f63e8a11ac54c589f4679
#
_cell.length_a   1.000
_cell.length_b   1.000
_cell.length_c   1.000
_cell.angle_alpha   90.00
_cell.angle_beta   90.00
_cell.angle_gamma   90.00
#
_symmetry.space_group_name_H-M   'P 1'
#
loop_
_entity.id
_entity.type
_entity.pdbx_description
1 polymer ?
#
loop_
_entity_poly.entity_id
_entity_poly.type
_entity_poly.pdbx_seq_one_letter_code
_entity_poly.pdbx_strand_id
1 'polypeptide(L)'
;ESLFEAAEEVDDIFVSSDTKEKVKKLLGIIKKHFGLIHKETAGQILYYYLEDTGLIQKLISPSSVEAENTAKNISKFFDKLKTYEVDNEDATVPAVVDWLDLSIQLGESPLAANEDWTERNAVNILTVHSAKGLEFPVVILVNLVSQRFPTAERREQIPIPESLIKEVLPVGDYHL
;
A
#
# COMPACT_ATOMS: atom_id res chain seq x y z
N GLU A 1 -5.90 -28.64 16.26
CA GLU A 1 -4.54 -28.70 15.66
C GLU A 1 -4.39 -27.56 14.66
N SER A 2 -3.32 -26.83 14.78
CA SER A 2 -3.00 -25.78 13.80
C SER A 2 -2.42 -26.41 12.52
N LEU A 3 -2.49 -25.69 11.38
CA LEU A 3 -1.83 -26.14 10.13
C LEU A 3 -0.32 -26.35 10.32
N PHE A 4 0.30 -25.61 11.22
CA PHE A 4 1.72 -25.72 11.50
C PHE A 4 2.04 -27.04 12.25
N GLU A 5 1.26 -27.39 13.28
CA GLU A 5 1.38 -28.67 14.00
C GLU A 5 1.16 -29.85 13.04
N ALA A 6 0.10 -29.82 12.23
CA ALA A 6 -0.14 -30.85 11.23
C ALA A 6 1.01 -30.96 10.19
N ALA A 7 1.64 -29.85 9.83
CA ALA A 7 2.80 -29.88 8.94
C ALA A 7 4.05 -30.47 9.62
N GLU A 8 4.24 -30.28 10.93
CA GLU A 8 5.32 -30.92 11.69
C GLU A 8 5.18 -32.43 11.74
N GLU A 9 3.94 -32.94 11.80
CA GLU A 9 3.60 -34.37 11.82
C GLU A 9 3.30 -34.89 10.41
N VAL A 10 3.80 -34.27 9.36
CA VAL A 10 3.51 -34.65 7.97
C VAL A 10 3.89 -36.10 7.61
N ASP A 11 4.80 -36.71 8.36
CA ASP A 11 5.18 -38.11 8.15
C ASP A 11 4.06 -39.07 8.55
N ASP A 12 3.21 -38.70 9.51
CA ASP A 12 2.11 -39.48 10.02
C ASP A 12 0.81 -39.28 9.21
N ILE A 13 0.81 -38.27 8.32
CA ILE A 13 -0.34 -37.96 7.44
C ILE A 13 -0.25 -38.78 6.15
N PHE A 14 -1.41 -39.27 5.69
CA PHE A 14 -1.51 -40.06 4.46
C PHE A 14 -1.51 -39.13 3.23
N VAL A 15 -0.33 -38.69 2.80
CA VAL A 15 -0.09 -37.88 1.61
C VAL A 15 1.07 -38.42 0.78
N SER A 16 1.19 -37.97 -0.48
CA SER A 16 2.26 -38.43 -1.38
C SER A 16 3.65 -38.04 -0.86
N SER A 17 4.67 -38.82 -1.24
CA SER A 17 6.06 -38.54 -0.85
C SER A 17 6.53 -37.16 -1.34
N ASP A 18 6.13 -36.74 -2.56
CA ASP A 18 6.41 -35.42 -3.11
C ASP A 18 5.79 -34.29 -2.23
N THR A 19 4.57 -34.50 -1.76
CA THR A 19 3.90 -33.54 -0.84
C THR A 19 4.65 -33.46 0.48
N LYS A 20 5.05 -34.59 1.07
CA LYS A 20 5.84 -34.61 2.32
C LYS A 20 7.14 -33.84 2.18
N GLU A 21 7.86 -34.03 1.07
CA GLU A 21 9.11 -33.33 0.82
C GLU A 21 8.91 -31.80 0.70
N LYS A 22 7.88 -31.38 -0.04
CA LYS A 22 7.53 -29.95 -0.17
C LYS A 22 7.17 -29.31 1.15
N VAL A 23 6.36 -29.99 1.98
CA VAL A 23 5.98 -29.52 3.33
C VAL A 23 7.22 -29.42 4.23
N LYS A 24 8.08 -30.43 4.25
CA LYS A 24 9.33 -30.40 5.05
C LYS A 24 10.26 -29.26 4.62
N LYS A 25 10.40 -29.03 3.30
CA LYS A 25 11.18 -27.89 2.78
C LYS A 25 10.60 -26.56 3.24
N LEU A 26 9.28 -26.38 3.14
CA LEU A 26 8.61 -25.17 3.60
C LEU A 26 8.79 -24.95 5.10
N LEU A 27 8.59 -25.99 5.92
CA LEU A 27 8.83 -25.93 7.35
C LEU A 27 10.27 -25.56 7.71
N GLY A 28 11.25 -26.11 6.99
CA GLY A 28 12.65 -25.74 7.16
C GLY A 28 12.91 -24.26 6.95
N ILE A 29 12.32 -23.68 5.90
CA ILE A 29 12.39 -22.24 5.61
C ILE A 29 11.73 -21.44 6.75
N ILE A 30 10.50 -21.81 7.14
CA ILE A 30 9.76 -21.10 8.19
C ILE A 30 10.54 -21.13 9.51
N LYS A 31 11.01 -22.31 9.96
CA LYS A 31 11.77 -22.46 11.21
C LYS A 31 13.09 -21.67 11.19
N LYS A 32 13.80 -21.64 10.06
CA LYS A 32 15.00 -20.84 9.87
C LYS A 32 14.72 -19.37 10.11
N HIS A 33 13.70 -18.83 9.46
CA HIS A 33 13.37 -17.40 9.56
C HIS A 33 12.75 -17.06 10.92
N PHE A 34 11.95 -17.96 11.50
CA PHE A 34 11.39 -17.76 12.83
C PHE A 34 12.46 -17.56 13.91
N GLY A 35 13.61 -18.20 13.77
CA GLY A 35 14.76 -17.98 14.66
C GLY A 35 15.41 -16.61 14.53
N LEU A 36 15.07 -15.82 13.51
CA LEU A 36 15.64 -14.51 13.21
C LEU A 36 14.69 -13.34 13.49
N ILE A 37 13.40 -13.57 13.74
CA ILE A 37 12.36 -12.51 13.83
C ILE A 37 12.61 -11.42 14.88
N HIS A 38 13.43 -11.72 15.89
CA HIS A 38 13.80 -10.76 16.94
C HIS A 38 15.25 -10.25 16.81
N LYS A 39 15.97 -10.66 15.76
CA LYS A 39 17.39 -10.32 15.56
C LYS A 39 17.61 -9.47 14.34
N GLU A 40 16.80 -9.70 13.32
CA GLU A 40 16.89 -9.05 12.01
C GLU A 40 15.66 -8.17 11.76
N THR A 41 15.79 -7.19 10.89
CA THR A 41 14.66 -6.37 10.48
C THR A 41 13.69 -7.16 9.61
N ALA A 42 12.44 -6.71 9.55
CA ALA A 42 11.42 -7.35 8.70
C ALA A 42 11.83 -7.35 7.22
N GLY A 43 12.47 -6.27 6.74
CA GLY A 43 12.99 -6.18 5.38
C GLY A 43 14.06 -7.23 5.12
N GLN A 44 14.99 -7.44 6.06
CA GLN A 44 16.05 -8.44 5.92
C GLN A 44 15.49 -9.87 5.90
N ILE A 45 14.52 -10.18 6.75
CA ILE A 45 13.87 -11.50 6.78
C ILE A 45 13.09 -11.74 5.49
N LEU A 46 12.37 -10.73 4.98
CA LEU A 46 11.67 -10.84 3.70
C LEU A 46 12.65 -11.12 2.54
N TYR A 47 13.80 -10.46 2.54
CA TYR A 47 14.84 -10.70 1.55
C TYR A 47 15.32 -12.17 1.60
N TYR A 48 15.67 -12.69 2.79
CA TYR A 48 16.08 -14.08 2.94
C TYR A 48 14.99 -15.07 2.50
N TYR A 49 13.73 -14.77 2.80
CA TYR A 49 12.61 -15.60 2.36
C TYR A 49 12.50 -15.65 0.84
N LEU A 50 12.63 -14.52 0.16
CA LEU A 50 12.61 -14.45 -1.30
C LEU A 50 13.79 -15.19 -1.95
N GLU A 51 14.96 -15.15 -1.29
CA GLU A 51 16.17 -15.87 -1.72
C GLU A 51 15.98 -17.39 -1.55
N ASP A 52 15.61 -17.85 -0.34
CA ASP A 52 15.44 -19.27 -0.02
C ASP A 52 14.33 -19.95 -0.84
N THR A 53 13.31 -19.20 -1.23
CA THR A 53 12.22 -19.68 -2.10
C THR A 53 12.57 -19.60 -3.59
N GLY A 54 13.68 -18.95 -3.96
CA GLY A 54 14.07 -18.70 -5.35
C GLY A 54 13.18 -17.67 -6.07
N LEU A 55 12.35 -16.93 -5.35
CA LEU A 55 11.48 -15.90 -5.93
C LEU A 55 12.28 -14.70 -6.47
N ILE A 56 13.43 -14.37 -5.87
CA ILE A 56 14.31 -13.30 -6.36
C ILE A 56 14.65 -13.49 -7.83
N GLN A 57 15.03 -14.69 -8.24
CA GLN A 57 15.41 -14.97 -9.64
C GLN A 57 14.24 -14.74 -10.61
N LYS A 58 13.02 -15.06 -10.18
CA LYS A 58 11.81 -14.81 -10.98
C LYS A 58 11.47 -13.32 -11.07
N LEU A 59 11.82 -12.54 -10.05
CA LEU A 59 11.59 -11.08 -10.01
C LEU A 59 12.60 -10.32 -10.88
N ILE A 60 13.84 -10.79 -10.96
CA ILE A 60 14.91 -10.15 -11.77
C ILE A 60 14.67 -10.35 -13.27
N SER A 61 14.07 -11.48 -13.67
CA SER A 61 13.80 -11.82 -15.07
C SER A 61 12.32 -12.12 -15.29
N PRO A 62 11.44 -11.10 -15.24
CA PRO A 62 10.02 -11.31 -15.40
C PRO A 62 9.70 -11.80 -16.81
N SER A 63 8.92 -12.87 -16.90
CA SER A 63 8.53 -13.49 -18.17
C SER A 63 7.18 -13.04 -18.71
N SER A 64 6.45 -12.21 -17.93
CA SER A 64 5.13 -11.68 -18.29
C SER A 64 4.89 -10.31 -17.67
N VAL A 65 3.87 -9.60 -18.17
CA VAL A 65 3.44 -8.30 -17.60
C VAL A 65 2.99 -8.44 -16.13
N GLU A 66 2.34 -9.56 -15.80
CA GLU A 66 1.94 -9.83 -14.42
C GLU A 66 3.15 -10.03 -13.51
N ALA A 67 4.19 -10.73 -14.00
CA ALA A 67 5.43 -10.92 -13.26
C ALA A 67 6.17 -9.58 -13.04
N GLU A 68 6.16 -8.70 -14.04
CA GLU A 68 6.70 -7.35 -13.91
C GLU A 68 5.96 -6.51 -12.89
N ASN A 69 4.62 -6.53 -12.91
CA ASN A 69 3.79 -5.84 -11.92
C ASN A 69 4.03 -6.39 -10.51
N THR A 70 4.18 -7.71 -10.38
CA THR A 70 4.51 -8.36 -9.11
C THR A 70 5.86 -7.89 -8.58
N ALA A 71 6.88 -7.82 -9.45
CA ALA A 71 8.20 -7.31 -9.08
C ALA A 71 8.14 -5.84 -8.62
N LYS A 72 7.40 -4.99 -9.34
CA LYS A 72 7.19 -3.59 -8.95
C LYS A 72 6.50 -3.46 -7.59
N ASN A 73 5.47 -4.27 -7.31
CA ASN A 73 4.78 -4.24 -6.04
C ASN A 73 5.68 -4.70 -4.88
N ILE A 74 6.47 -5.73 -5.08
CA ILE A 74 7.45 -6.20 -4.08
C ILE A 74 8.50 -5.12 -3.83
N SER A 75 9.02 -4.48 -4.88
CA SER A 75 9.97 -3.36 -4.75
C SER A 75 9.37 -2.20 -3.93
N LYS A 76 8.15 -1.78 -4.25
CA LYS A 76 7.46 -0.74 -3.48
C LYS A 76 7.29 -1.12 -2.00
N PHE A 77 7.01 -2.38 -1.72
CA PHE A 77 6.90 -2.85 -0.34
C PHE A 77 8.24 -2.78 0.40
N PHE A 78 9.34 -3.15 -0.25
CA PHE A 78 10.69 -2.97 0.31
C PHE A 78 11.00 -1.51 0.60
N ASP A 79 10.65 -0.58 -0.29
CA ASP A 79 10.83 0.84 -0.06
C ASP A 79 10.04 1.32 1.16
N LYS A 80 8.83 0.80 1.36
CA LYS A 80 8.03 1.08 2.56
C LYS A 80 8.66 0.51 3.84
N LEU A 81 9.13 -0.74 3.80
CA LEU A 81 9.84 -1.33 4.92
C LEU A 81 11.11 -0.54 5.29
N LYS A 82 11.86 -0.09 4.29
CA LYS A 82 13.05 0.74 4.48
C LYS A 82 12.69 2.09 5.12
N THR A 83 11.60 2.72 4.67
CA THR A 83 11.12 3.96 5.31
C THR A 83 10.72 3.68 6.76
N TYR A 84 9.99 2.58 7.01
CA TYR A 84 9.62 2.19 8.37
C TYR A 84 10.84 1.96 9.27
N GLU A 85 11.89 1.30 8.76
CA GLU A 85 13.15 1.07 9.48
C GLU A 85 13.88 2.37 9.84
N VAL A 86 13.78 3.42 9.00
CA VAL A 86 14.39 4.73 9.28
C VAL A 86 13.58 5.50 10.33
N ASP A 87 12.25 5.39 10.30
CA ASP A 87 11.35 6.17 11.14
C ASP A 87 11.09 5.55 12.52
N ASN A 88 11.40 4.25 12.70
CA ASN A 88 11.12 3.49 13.92
C ASN A 88 12.35 2.77 14.44
N GLU A 89 12.55 2.79 15.76
CA GLU A 89 13.64 2.07 16.43
C GLU A 89 13.45 0.54 16.38
N ASP A 90 12.20 0.08 16.42
CA ASP A 90 11.83 -1.34 16.29
C ASP A 90 11.27 -1.61 14.89
N ALA A 91 12.06 -2.27 14.07
CA ALA A 91 11.70 -2.72 12.72
C ALA A 91 11.67 -4.25 12.61
N THR A 92 11.42 -4.93 13.71
CA THR A 92 11.23 -6.39 13.75
C THR A 92 9.96 -6.81 13.05
N VAL A 93 9.86 -8.09 12.69
CA VAL A 93 8.65 -8.63 12.03
C VAL A 93 7.38 -8.38 12.84
N PRO A 94 7.33 -8.61 14.18
CA PRO A 94 6.15 -8.31 14.96
C PRO A 94 5.72 -6.83 14.85
N ALA A 95 6.65 -5.89 15.01
CA ALA A 95 6.35 -4.45 14.93
C ALA A 95 5.80 -4.04 13.55
N VAL A 96 6.38 -4.58 12.47
CA VAL A 96 5.88 -4.33 11.12
C VAL A 96 4.51 -4.95 10.89
N VAL A 97 4.23 -6.13 11.42
CA VAL A 97 2.90 -6.76 11.33
C VAL A 97 1.84 -5.93 12.05
N ASP A 98 2.13 -5.44 13.26
CA ASP A 98 1.22 -4.56 14.00
C ASP A 98 0.94 -3.25 13.23
N TRP A 99 1.96 -2.67 12.61
CA TRP A 99 1.80 -1.51 11.74
C TRP A 99 0.93 -1.80 10.50
N LEU A 100 1.13 -2.96 9.86
CA LEU A 100 0.30 -3.37 8.72
C LEU A 100 -1.16 -3.57 9.12
N ASP A 101 -1.41 -4.22 10.24
CA ASP A 101 -2.76 -4.47 10.75
C ASP A 101 -3.47 -3.15 11.06
N LEU A 102 -2.77 -2.19 11.67
CA LEU A 102 -3.31 -0.85 11.91
C LEU A 102 -3.63 -0.12 10.61
N SER A 103 -2.73 -0.16 9.63
CA SER A 103 -2.94 0.47 8.32
C SER A 103 -4.17 -0.11 7.61
N ILE A 104 -4.35 -1.43 7.65
CA ILE A 104 -5.52 -2.10 7.08
C ILE A 104 -6.81 -1.67 7.79
N GLN A 105 -6.81 -1.58 9.11
CA GLN A 105 -7.97 -1.14 9.90
C GLN A 105 -8.37 0.32 9.58
N LEU A 106 -7.38 1.18 9.30
CA LEU A 106 -7.61 2.56 8.88
C LEU A 106 -8.02 2.70 7.41
N GLY A 107 -8.05 1.60 6.66
CA GLY A 107 -8.36 1.60 5.23
C GLY A 107 -7.23 2.14 4.36
N GLU A 108 -6.02 2.24 4.91
CA GLU A 108 -4.82 2.62 4.19
C GLU A 108 -4.17 1.39 3.56
N SER A 109 -3.79 1.49 2.29
CA SER A 109 -2.97 0.45 1.66
C SER A 109 -1.49 0.85 1.76
N PRO A 110 -0.64 0.02 2.37
CA PRO A 110 0.80 0.27 2.37
C PRO A 110 1.40 0.42 0.96
N LEU A 111 0.72 -0.11 -0.06
CA LEU A 111 1.12 -0.05 -1.47
C LEU A 111 0.44 1.09 -2.25
N ALA A 112 -0.55 1.78 -1.68
CA ALA A 112 -1.33 2.82 -2.36
C ALA A 112 -0.58 4.14 -2.60
N ALA A 113 0.63 4.31 -2.09
CA ALA A 113 1.39 5.53 -2.31
C ALA A 113 2.01 5.56 -3.71
N ASN A 114 1.59 6.56 -4.47
CA ASN A 114 2.21 7.03 -5.71
C ASN A 114 2.21 6.05 -6.90
N GLU A 115 1.04 5.64 -7.35
CA GLU A 115 0.94 5.38 -8.79
C GLU A 115 1.11 6.73 -9.50
N ASP A 116 2.13 6.84 -10.32
CA ASP A 116 2.28 8.00 -11.20
C ASP A 116 1.20 7.90 -12.29
N TRP A 117 0.10 8.59 -12.03
CA TRP A 117 -1.10 8.60 -12.88
C TRP A 117 -0.81 9.15 -14.28
N THR A 118 0.33 9.87 -14.43
CA THR A 118 0.69 10.56 -15.66
C THR A 118 1.37 9.64 -16.67
N GLU A 119 2.00 8.55 -16.24
CA GLU A 119 2.77 7.65 -17.12
C GLU A 119 1.92 6.57 -17.82
N ARG A 120 0.67 6.37 -17.41
CA ARG A 120 -0.19 5.35 -18.02
C ARG A 120 -1.08 5.96 -19.10
N ASN A 121 -1.04 5.38 -20.32
CA ASN A 121 -2.04 5.66 -21.35
C ASN A 121 -3.38 5.01 -20.95
N ALA A 122 -4.11 5.65 -20.05
CA ALA A 122 -5.34 5.16 -19.46
C ALA A 122 -6.32 6.31 -19.18
N VAL A 123 -7.60 5.97 -19.09
CA VAL A 123 -8.63 6.92 -18.62
C VAL A 123 -8.68 6.87 -17.10
N ASN A 124 -8.33 7.99 -16.46
CA ASN A 124 -8.34 8.11 -15.01
C ASN A 124 -9.73 8.57 -14.52
N ILE A 125 -10.33 7.86 -13.58
CA ILE A 125 -11.60 8.23 -12.93
C ILE A 125 -11.27 8.68 -11.51
N LEU A 126 -11.41 9.97 -11.25
CA LEU A 126 -10.97 10.60 -10.01
C LEU A 126 -12.08 11.46 -9.42
N THR A 127 -12.04 11.67 -8.11
CA THR A 127 -12.80 12.77 -7.48
C THR A 127 -12.08 14.10 -7.73
N VAL A 128 -12.80 15.23 -7.62
CA VAL A 128 -12.19 16.56 -7.72
C VAL A 128 -11.07 16.74 -6.68
N HIS A 129 -11.25 16.23 -5.48
CA HIS A 129 -10.22 16.28 -4.43
C HIS A 129 -8.98 15.45 -4.78
N SER A 130 -9.18 14.25 -5.34
CA SER A 130 -8.06 13.39 -5.75
C SER A 130 -7.32 13.93 -6.97
N ALA A 131 -7.99 14.75 -7.80
CA ALA A 131 -7.40 15.39 -8.96
C ALA A 131 -6.66 16.70 -8.63
N LYS A 132 -6.74 17.20 -7.39
CA LYS A 132 -6.09 18.45 -6.99
C LYS A 132 -4.57 18.33 -7.15
N GLY A 133 -3.99 19.26 -7.93
CA GLY A 133 -2.55 19.29 -8.23
C GLY A 133 -2.10 18.38 -9.37
N LEU A 134 -3.03 17.68 -10.02
CA LEU A 134 -2.75 16.89 -11.22
C LEU A 134 -3.16 17.65 -12.48
N GLU A 135 -2.43 17.43 -13.57
CA GLU A 135 -2.68 18.04 -14.88
C GLU A 135 -3.02 16.95 -15.91
N PHE A 136 -4.10 17.15 -16.66
CA PHE A 136 -4.55 16.22 -17.70
C PHE A 136 -4.77 16.95 -19.01
N PRO A 137 -4.35 16.36 -20.16
CA PRO A 137 -4.57 16.96 -21.48
C PRO A 137 -6.07 17.08 -21.84
N VAL A 138 -6.90 16.19 -21.33
CA VAL A 138 -8.35 16.20 -21.52
C VAL A 138 -9.03 15.90 -20.19
N VAL A 139 -9.96 16.76 -19.78
CA VAL A 139 -10.74 16.60 -18.56
C VAL A 139 -12.23 16.53 -18.93
N ILE A 140 -12.90 15.48 -18.48
CA ILE A 140 -14.34 15.31 -18.63
C ILE A 140 -14.98 15.38 -17.26
N LEU A 141 -15.63 16.50 -16.96
CA LEU A 141 -16.33 16.68 -15.70
C LEU A 141 -17.76 16.11 -15.82
N VAL A 142 -18.07 15.10 -15.03
CA VAL A 142 -19.34 14.40 -15.04
C VAL A 142 -20.16 14.71 -13.79
N ASN A 143 -21.45 14.39 -13.83
CA ASN A 143 -22.37 14.51 -12.70
C ASN A 143 -22.54 15.96 -12.17
N LEU A 144 -22.59 16.92 -13.09
CA LEU A 144 -22.91 18.32 -12.81
C LEU A 144 -24.39 18.48 -12.52
N VAL A 145 -24.81 18.17 -11.32
CA VAL A 145 -26.21 18.27 -10.87
C VAL A 145 -26.38 19.59 -10.12
N SER A 146 -27.42 20.35 -10.49
CA SER A 146 -27.77 21.62 -9.81
C SER A 146 -27.85 21.42 -8.29
N GLN A 147 -27.32 22.37 -7.52
CA GLN A 147 -27.21 22.36 -6.05
C GLN A 147 -26.23 21.35 -5.45
N ARG A 148 -25.61 20.49 -6.26
CA ARG A 148 -24.61 19.53 -5.80
C ARG A 148 -23.21 19.89 -6.29
N PHE A 149 -23.11 20.33 -7.57
CA PHE A 149 -21.89 20.89 -8.12
C PHE A 149 -22.25 21.82 -9.31
N PRO A 150 -21.97 23.15 -9.23
CA PRO A 150 -21.47 23.82 -8.04
C PRO A 150 -22.45 23.75 -6.87
N THR A 151 -21.93 23.74 -5.63
CA THR A 151 -22.77 23.82 -4.44
C THR A 151 -23.49 25.17 -4.38
N ALA A 152 -24.72 25.18 -3.89
CA ALA A 152 -25.41 26.44 -3.62
C ALA A 152 -24.58 27.29 -2.65
N GLU A 153 -24.54 28.59 -2.91
CA GLU A 153 -23.86 29.56 -2.06
C GLU A 153 -24.37 29.44 -0.62
N ARG A 154 -23.51 28.97 0.29
CA ARG A 154 -23.85 28.98 1.72
C ARG A 154 -23.68 30.39 2.22
N ARG A 155 -24.77 31.08 2.50
CA ARG A 155 -24.71 32.34 3.25
C ARG A 155 -24.01 32.06 4.59
N GLU A 156 -23.02 32.89 4.92
CA GLU A 156 -22.39 32.84 6.24
C GLU A 156 -23.46 32.97 7.31
N GLN A 157 -23.47 32.03 8.24
CA GLN A 157 -24.46 32.02 9.32
C GLN A 157 -24.25 33.18 10.31
N ILE A 158 -23.02 33.73 10.36
CA ILE A 158 -22.64 34.87 11.17
C ILE A 158 -21.91 35.85 10.27
N PRO A 159 -22.56 36.95 9.83
CA PRO A 159 -21.88 37.97 9.03
C PRO A 159 -20.81 38.64 9.88
N ILE A 160 -19.59 38.73 9.37
CA ILE A 160 -18.51 39.49 10.01
C ILE A 160 -18.87 40.97 9.90
N PRO A 161 -18.96 41.70 11.01
CA PRO A 161 -19.23 43.16 10.97
C PRO A 161 -18.17 43.86 10.16
N GLU A 162 -18.57 44.76 9.26
CA GLU A 162 -17.67 45.55 8.40
C GLU A 162 -16.56 46.27 9.17
N SER A 163 -16.82 46.66 10.39
CA SER A 163 -15.85 47.31 11.28
C SER A 163 -14.66 46.42 11.69
N LEU A 164 -14.76 45.10 11.50
CA LEU A 164 -13.69 44.12 11.77
C LEU A 164 -12.90 43.75 10.53
N ILE A 165 -13.34 44.20 9.35
CA ILE A 165 -12.62 43.96 8.08
C ILE A 165 -11.54 45.00 7.94
N LYS A 166 -10.27 44.65 8.15
CA LYS A 166 -9.13 45.58 8.07
C LYS A 166 -8.65 45.87 6.64
N GLU A 167 -8.93 44.97 5.71
CA GLU A 167 -8.57 45.14 4.30
C GLU A 167 -9.78 44.86 3.41
N VAL A 168 -10.11 45.80 2.56
CA VAL A 168 -11.10 45.61 1.50
C VAL A 168 -10.37 44.90 0.35
N LEU A 169 -10.63 43.63 0.15
CA LEU A 169 -10.15 42.93 -1.03
C LEU A 169 -10.70 43.62 -2.28
N PRO A 170 -9.89 43.84 -3.34
CA PRO A 170 -10.39 44.43 -4.56
C PRO A 170 -11.55 43.61 -5.09
N VAL A 171 -12.64 44.29 -5.43
CA VAL A 171 -13.85 43.64 -5.95
C VAL A 171 -13.50 42.96 -7.28
N GLY A 172 -13.18 41.70 -7.21
CA GLY A 172 -13.13 40.77 -8.31
C GLY A 172 -14.22 39.72 -8.07
N ASP A 173 -14.96 39.38 -9.13
CA ASP A 173 -15.94 38.30 -9.06
C ASP A 173 -15.26 36.97 -8.70
N TYR A 174 -14.96 36.76 -7.41
CA TYR A 174 -14.56 35.48 -6.90
C TYR A 174 -15.82 34.66 -6.56
N HIS A 175 -16.39 34.10 -7.60
CA HIS A 175 -17.32 32.98 -7.40
C HIS A 175 -16.52 31.76 -6.95
N LEU A 176 -16.44 31.52 -5.64
CA LEU A 176 -15.95 30.28 -5.07
C LEU A 176 -17.02 29.21 -5.10
#